data_b1231c1ae65fe3b339c66b6f8bc3a4bb
#
_entry.id   b1231c1ae65fe3b339c66b6f8bc3a4bb
#
_cell.length_a   1.000
_cell.length_b   1.000
_cell.length_c   1.000
_cell.angle_alpha   90.00
_cell.angle_beta   90.00
_cell.angle_gamma   90.00
#
_symmetry.space_group_name_H-M   'P 1'
#
loop_
_entity.id
_entity.type
_entity.pdbx_description
1 polymer ?
#
loop_
_entity_poly.entity_id
_entity_poly.type
_entity_poly.pdbx_seq_one_letter_code
_entity_poly.pdbx_strand_id
1 'polypeptide(L)'
;MNNQNISFSDRIISLPSGFSLIWPFRNVAKSFGPYELFLDNNALVTSRWFTELEKSIKYKSTISPIHALSEQWLSNPAFRSHAAERIEKFLMPFVNHGIHFGINHATTFAELLKKHEKASRSQWMITYLYVVLLYRIVSAKKGDLQPKRLLTTLGQVDVPRFNACIMLCTLADYLKENKEIKLIGDNKPAFSYISSFVDLHTSNKNESIVDESYLRNRAGDLSIWLYLPALIQNGYHCVGEPVVVTQDKALKNLIFRCFPGVLMDSGLMAFSFDERSFESHHSENIAHKIYANTETSFIPVSREEQLEKLKRLKTHITYGAKESLVTEVEKVWEEWLLPGFFDGFND
;
A
#
# COMPACT_ATOMS: atom_id res chain seq x y z
N MET A 1 -0.91 -23.57 -17.84
CA MET A 1 0.06 -22.45 -17.95
C MET A 1 1.36 -22.87 -17.28
N ASN A 2 2.50 -22.71 -17.97
CA ASN A 2 3.80 -23.04 -17.39
C ASN A 2 4.01 -22.17 -16.14
N ASN A 3 4.06 -22.79 -14.97
CA ASN A 3 4.53 -22.16 -13.72
C ASN A 3 6.03 -21.84 -13.88
N GLN A 4 6.36 -20.85 -14.69
CA GLN A 4 7.72 -20.33 -14.73
C GLN A 4 8.02 -19.74 -13.35
N ASN A 5 9.12 -20.19 -12.76
CA ASN A 5 9.65 -19.68 -11.49
C ASN A 5 10.20 -18.26 -11.70
N ILE A 6 9.30 -17.27 -11.84
CA ILE A 6 9.64 -15.86 -12.03
C ILE A 6 10.24 -15.33 -10.71
N SER A 7 11.50 -14.90 -10.76
CA SER A 7 12.18 -14.32 -9.62
C SER A 7 11.75 -12.85 -9.43
N PHE A 8 12.04 -12.26 -8.25
CA PHE A 8 11.77 -10.83 -8.06
C PHE A 8 12.62 -9.94 -8.98
N SER A 9 13.85 -10.35 -9.31
CA SER A 9 14.70 -9.64 -10.28
C SER A 9 14.08 -9.56 -11.68
N ASP A 10 13.23 -10.51 -12.03
CA ASP A 10 12.49 -10.50 -13.30
C ASP A 10 11.25 -9.62 -13.27
N ARG A 11 10.91 -9.07 -12.09
CA ARG A 11 9.73 -8.24 -11.86
C ARG A 11 10.06 -6.80 -11.47
N ILE A 12 11.32 -6.37 -11.55
CA ILE A 12 11.73 -5.02 -11.18
C ILE A 12 12.73 -4.43 -12.17
N ILE A 13 12.59 -3.13 -12.43
CA ILE A 13 13.60 -2.30 -13.09
C ILE A 13 13.88 -1.12 -12.16
N SER A 14 15.14 -0.93 -11.76
CA SER A 14 15.58 0.22 -10.96
C SER A 14 16.14 1.31 -11.85
N LEU A 15 15.76 2.55 -11.60
CA LEU A 15 16.19 3.73 -12.34
C LEU A 15 17.26 4.52 -11.57
N PRO A 16 18.11 5.30 -12.26
CA PRO A 16 19.14 6.12 -11.63
C PRO A 16 18.60 7.14 -10.62
N SER A 17 17.40 7.66 -10.82
CA SER A 17 16.69 8.54 -9.89
C SER A 17 16.28 7.89 -8.56
N GLY A 18 16.45 6.57 -8.45
CA GLY A 18 16.03 5.78 -7.29
C GLY A 18 14.59 5.23 -7.38
N PHE A 19 13.81 5.65 -8.37
CA PHE A 19 12.52 5.03 -8.68
C PHE A 19 12.72 3.62 -9.21
N SER A 20 11.66 2.81 -9.09
CA SER A 20 11.61 1.47 -9.64
C SER A 20 10.26 1.22 -10.29
N LEU A 21 10.29 0.50 -11.40
CA LEU A 21 9.13 -0.09 -12.05
C LEU A 21 9.00 -1.51 -11.51
N ILE A 22 7.84 -1.86 -10.98
CA ILE A 22 7.60 -3.14 -10.32
C ILE A 22 6.39 -3.81 -10.97
N TRP A 23 6.56 -5.03 -11.45
CA TRP A 23 5.48 -5.92 -11.85
C TRP A 23 4.92 -6.56 -10.59
N PRO A 24 3.71 -6.17 -10.15
CA PRO A 24 3.23 -6.47 -8.79
C PRO A 24 2.76 -7.91 -8.62
N PHE A 25 2.60 -8.66 -9.70
CA PHE A 25 2.05 -10.01 -9.68
C PHE A 25 3.13 -11.08 -9.79
N ARG A 26 3.01 -12.13 -8.96
CA ARG A 26 3.99 -13.23 -8.87
C ARG A 26 4.18 -13.98 -10.18
N ASN A 27 3.12 -14.13 -10.93
CA ASN A 27 3.05 -14.91 -12.18
C ASN A 27 3.22 -14.07 -13.45
N VAL A 28 3.64 -12.80 -13.31
CA VAL A 28 3.87 -11.88 -14.44
C VAL A 28 5.31 -11.38 -14.39
N ALA A 29 6.12 -11.80 -15.36
CA ALA A 29 7.47 -11.25 -15.58
C ALA A 29 7.41 -9.97 -16.43
N LYS A 30 8.49 -9.22 -16.44
CA LYS A 30 8.71 -8.14 -17.40
C LYS A 30 8.47 -8.65 -18.83
N SER A 31 7.67 -7.95 -19.59
CA SER A 31 7.36 -8.24 -20.97
C SER A 31 7.80 -7.11 -21.90
N PHE A 32 7.33 -7.19 -23.14
CA PHE A 32 7.56 -6.14 -24.14
C PHE A 32 6.46 -5.07 -24.19
N GLY A 33 5.54 -5.06 -23.22
CA GLY A 33 4.40 -4.12 -23.14
C GLY A 33 3.26 -4.45 -24.15
N PRO A 34 2.23 -3.63 -24.25
CA PRO A 34 2.10 -2.30 -23.63
C PRO A 34 2.01 -2.32 -22.10
N TYR A 35 2.31 -1.20 -21.46
CA TYR A 35 2.32 -1.05 -20.00
C TYR A 35 1.32 -0.01 -19.56
N GLU A 36 0.72 -0.23 -18.38
CA GLU A 36 -0.01 0.79 -17.64
C GLU A 36 0.74 1.08 -16.33
N LEU A 37 1.29 2.29 -16.23
CA LEU A 37 2.13 2.72 -15.11
C LEU A 37 1.27 3.34 -14.01
N PHE A 38 1.11 2.63 -12.92
CA PHE A 38 0.42 3.08 -11.71
C PHE A 38 1.39 3.84 -10.82
N LEU A 39 1.13 5.12 -10.60
CA LEU A 39 2.04 6.01 -9.89
C LEU A 39 1.75 6.02 -8.39
N ASP A 40 2.81 5.96 -7.57
CA ASP A 40 2.74 6.47 -6.21
C ASP A 40 2.76 8.00 -6.22
N ASN A 41 2.51 8.63 -5.08
CA ASN A 41 2.47 10.08 -4.97
C ASN A 41 3.81 10.74 -5.36
N ASN A 42 4.93 10.15 -4.98
CA ASN A 42 6.24 10.67 -5.31
C ASN A 42 6.50 10.59 -6.81
N ALA A 43 6.06 9.53 -7.47
CA ALA A 43 6.19 9.36 -8.91
C ALA A 43 5.31 10.34 -9.70
N LEU A 44 4.14 10.73 -9.15
CA LEU A 44 3.30 11.77 -9.74
C LEU A 44 3.94 13.15 -9.63
N VAL A 45 4.44 13.51 -8.45
CA VAL A 45 5.00 14.85 -8.17
C VAL A 45 6.35 15.04 -8.85
N THR A 46 7.15 13.98 -8.98
CA THR A 46 8.51 14.03 -9.53
C THR A 46 8.58 13.22 -10.84
N SER A 47 8.30 13.85 -11.96
CA SER A 47 8.27 13.19 -13.27
C SER A 47 9.65 12.87 -13.89
N ARG A 48 10.77 13.24 -13.24
CA ARG A 48 12.13 13.03 -13.78
C ARG A 48 12.40 11.56 -14.14
N TRP A 49 11.93 10.60 -13.33
CA TRP A 49 12.08 9.17 -13.58
C TRP A 49 11.59 8.75 -14.96
N PHE A 50 10.54 9.43 -15.47
CA PHE A 50 9.97 9.12 -16.78
C PHE A 50 10.94 9.40 -17.92
N THR A 51 11.84 10.38 -17.76
CA THR A 51 12.88 10.69 -18.76
C THR A 51 13.97 9.63 -18.81
N GLU A 52 14.15 8.88 -17.72
CA GLU A 52 15.17 7.82 -17.59
C GLU A 52 14.71 6.48 -18.17
N LEU A 53 13.42 6.34 -18.52
CA LEU A 53 12.90 5.13 -19.13
C LEU A 53 13.53 4.92 -20.52
N GLU A 54 13.85 3.67 -20.81
CA GLU A 54 14.20 3.26 -22.17
C GLU A 54 13.08 3.65 -23.15
N LYS A 55 13.47 4.05 -24.36
CA LYS A 55 12.51 4.45 -25.40
C LYS A 55 11.45 3.36 -25.67
N SER A 56 11.87 2.09 -25.66
CA SER A 56 11.01 0.92 -25.86
C SER A 56 9.88 0.81 -24.83
N ILE A 57 10.16 1.15 -23.57
CA ILE A 57 9.18 1.18 -22.49
C ILE A 57 8.32 2.44 -22.61
N LYS A 58 8.96 3.59 -22.77
CA LYS A 58 8.29 4.90 -22.81
C LYS A 58 7.20 5.00 -23.87
N TYR A 59 7.47 4.55 -25.10
CA TYR A 59 6.50 4.62 -26.20
C TYR A 59 5.33 3.62 -26.08
N LYS A 60 5.47 2.63 -25.20
CA LYS A 60 4.43 1.62 -24.98
C LYS A 60 3.70 1.81 -23.64
N SER A 61 3.98 2.91 -22.95
CA SER A 61 3.42 3.18 -21.63
C SER A 61 2.23 4.13 -21.70
N THR A 62 1.19 3.80 -20.96
CA THR A 62 0.16 4.73 -20.49
C THR A 62 0.37 5.01 -19.01
N ILE A 63 -0.17 6.11 -18.50
CA ILE A 63 -0.05 6.49 -17.09
C ILE A 63 -1.41 6.45 -16.42
N SER A 64 -1.50 5.71 -15.33
CA SER A 64 -2.64 5.69 -14.42
C SER A 64 -2.30 6.49 -13.15
N PRO A 65 -2.69 7.78 -13.06
CA PRO A 65 -2.36 8.62 -11.92
C PRO A 65 -3.35 8.48 -10.77
N ILE A 66 -4.44 7.71 -10.94
CA ILE A 66 -5.62 7.76 -10.06
C ILE A 66 -5.30 7.44 -8.61
N HIS A 67 -4.37 6.51 -8.35
CA HIS A 67 -3.96 6.18 -6.99
C HIS A 67 -3.28 7.39 -6.31
N ALA A 68 -2.28 7.98 -6.95
CA ALA A 68 -1.55 9.13 -6.43
C ALA A 68 -2.46 10.37 -6.29
N LEU A 69 -3.37 10.58 -7.24
CA LEU A 69 -4.39 11.63 -7.14
C LEU A 69 -5.37 11.40 -5.99
N SER A 70 -5.73 10.14 -5.71
CA SER A 70 -6.56 9.80 -4.55
C SER A 70 -5.86 10.12 -3.24
N GLU A 71 -4.56 9.89 -3.15
CA GLU A 71 -3.75 10.28 -2.00
C GLU A 71 -3.77 11.80 -1.79
N GLN A 72 -3.52 12.56 -2.85
CA GLN A 72 -3.61 14.02 -2.80
C GLN A 72 -5.01 14.50 -2.41
N TRP A 73 -6.06 13.87 -2.93
CA TRP A 73 -7.45 14.20 -2.61
C TRP A 73 -7.76 13.97 -1.13
N LEU A 74 -7.33 12.86 -0.56
CA LEU A 74 -7.66 12.51 0.82
C LEU A 74 -6.82 13.27 1.85
N SER A 75 -5.53 13.49 1.56
CA SER A 75 -4.59 14.10 2.50
C SER A 75 -4.49 15.62 2.42
N ASN A 76 -4.90 16.25 1.29
CA ASN A 76 -4.64 17.66 1.04
C ASN A 76 -5.93 18.45 0.73
N PRO A 77 -6.54 19.15 1.74
CA PRO A 77 -7.73 19.96 1.51
C PRO A 77 -7.54 21.04 0.43
N ALA A 78 -6.34 21.64 0.37
CA ALA A 78 -6.03 22.64 -0.65
C ALA A 78 -5.98 22.04 -2.07
N PHE A 79 -5.67 20.75 -2.20
CA PHE A 79 -5.78 20.06 -3.48
C PHE A 79 -7.26 19.98 -3.94
N ARG A 80 -8.17 19.61 -3.05
CA ARG A 80 -9.60 19.44 -3.37
C ARG A 80 -10.24 20.72 -3.88
N SER A 81 -9.90 21.88 -3.30
CA SER A 81 -10.49 23.17 -3.69
C SER A 81 -10.15 23.62 -5.12
N HIS A 82 -9.03 23.11 -5.69
CA HIS A 82 -8.56 23.45 -7.04
C HIS A 82 -8.12 22.18 -7.80
N ALA A 83 -8.87 21.10 -7.67
CA ALA A 83 -8.42 19.78 -8.08
C ALA A 83 -8.08 19.70 -9.58
N ALA A 84 -8.98 20.18 -10.46
CA ALA A 84 -8.74 20.11 -11.90
C ALA A 84 -7.45 20.85 -12.32
N GLU A 85 -7.23 22.07 -11.81
CA GLU A 85 -6.03 22.85 -12.08
C GLU A 85 -4.76 22.15 -11.61
N ARG A 86 -4.80 21.56 -10.41
CA ARG A 86 -3.67 20.85 -9.82
C ARG A 86 -3.38 19.53 -10.52
N ILE A 87 -4.42 18.78 -10.93
CA ILE A 87 -4.28 17.58 -11.72
C ILE A 87 -3.61 17.92 -13.07
N GLU A 88 -4.09 18.96 -13.75
CA GLU A 88 -3.48 19.44 -14.99
C GLU A 88 -1.98 19.71 -14.79
N LYS A 89 -1.64 20.47 -13.73
CA LYS A 89 -0.24 20.79 -13.40
C LYS A 89 0.62 19.54 -13.15
N PHE A 90 0.10 18.52 -12.44
CA PHE A 90 0.82 17.28 -12.18
C PHE A 90 1.01 16.43 -13.44
N LEU A 91 0.06 16.44 -14.36
CA LEU A 91 0.10 15.62 -15.56
C LEU A 91 0.84 16.30 -16.74
N MET A 92 0.96 17.62 -16.75
CA MET A 92 1.64 18.38 -17.80
C MET A 92 3.04 17.88 -18.12
N PRO A 93 3.93 17.54 -17.15
CA PRO A 93 5.25 16.98 -17.46
C PRO A 93 5.18 15.69 -18.30
N PHE A 94 4.21 14.84 -18.08
CA PHE A 94 4.03 13.61 -18.85
C PHE A 94 3.47 13.90 -20.25
N VAL A 95 2.54 14.86 -20.36
CA VAL A 95 2.04 15.35 -21.67
C VAL A 95 3.19 15.88 -22.52
N ASN A 96 4.10 16.67 -21.92
CA ASN A 96 5.29 17.20 -22.61
C ASN A 96 6.25 16.10 -23.09
N HIS A 97 6.13 14.90 -22.55
CA HIS A 97 6.88 13.71 -22.97
C HIS A 97 6.08 12.76 -23.89
N GLY A 98 4.94 13.22 -24.41
CA GLY A 98 4.13 12.49 -25.41
C GLY A 98 3.10 11.52 -24.81
N ILE A 99 2.82 11.58 -23.52
CA ILE A 99 1.69 10.84 -22.93
C ILE A 99 0.40 11.60 -23.24
N HIS A 100 -0.57 10.90 -23.80
CA HIS A 100 -1.88 11.45 -24.12
C HIS A 100 -2.90 11.04 -23.05
N PHE A 101 -3.50 12.02 -22.42
CA PHE A 101 -4.69 11.87 -21.60
C PHE A 101 -5.91 12.31 -22.45
N GLY A 102 -7.11 11.80 -22.11
CA GLY A 102 -8.33 12.20 -22.83
C GLY A 102 -8.63 13.71 -22.74
N ILE A 103 -9.51 14.19 -23.58
CA ILE A 103 -10.00 15.57 -23.54
C ILE A 103 -10.66 15.82 -22.16
N ASN A 104 -10.39 16.97 -21.52
CA ASN A 104 -10.90 17.31 -20.18
C ASN A 104 -10.49 16.32 -19.08
N HIS A 105 -9.39 15.59 -19.26
CA HIS A 105 -8.92 14.56 -18.32
C HIS A 105 -8.83 15.08 -16.88
N ALA A 106 -8.36 16.30 -16.65
CA ALA A 106 -8.22 16.84 -15.30
C ALA A 106 -9.58 17.00 -14.59
N THR A 107 -10.59 17.49 -15.28
CA THR A 107 -11.96 17.59 -14.76
C THR A 107 -12.54 16.19 -14.52
N THR A 108 -12.37 15.28 -15.48
CA THR A 108 -12.83 13.89 -15.38
C THR A 108 -12.23 13.19 -14.17
N PHE A 109 -10.91 13.34 -13.93
CA PHE A 109 -10.28 12.75 -12.74
C PHE A 109 -10.81 13.41 -11.45
N ALA A 110 -11.01 14.73 -11.41
CA ALA A 110 -11.55 15.40 -10.23
C ALA A 110 -12.96 14.90 -9.88
N GLU A 111 -13.82 14.72 -10.88
CA GLU A 111 -15.17 14.15 -10.71
C GLU A 111 -15.11 12.69 -10.23
N LEU A 112 -14.21 11.87 -10.81
CA LEU A 112 -14.00 10.50 -10.41
C LEU A 112 -13.56 10.39 -8.95
N LEU A 113 -12.58 11.21 -8.52
CA LEU A 113 -12.11 11.28 -7.15
C LEU A 113 -13.23 11.65 -6.18
N LYS A 114 -14.04 12.66 -6.53
CA LYS A 114 -15.19 13.08 -5.75
C LYS A 114 -16.23 11.96 -5.63
N LYS A 115 -16.56 11.31 -6.75
CA LYS A 115 -17.52 10.20 -6.79
C LYS A 115 -17.12 9.03 -5.89
N HIS A 116 -15.82 8.69 -5.86
CA HIS A 116 -15.31 7.54 -5.12
C HIS A 116 -14.70 7.90 -3.76
N GLU A 117 -14.79 9.14 -3.33
CA GLU A 117 -14.16 9.64 -2.08
C GLU A 117 -14.53 8.79 -0.86
N LYS A 118 -15.80 8.49 -0.68
CA LYS A 118 -16.29 7.73 0.48
C LYS A 118 -15.72 6.32 0.55
N ALA A 119 -15.74 5.60 -0.57
CA ALA A 119 -15.18 4.25 -0.66
C ALA A 119 -13.66 4.26 -0.39
N SER A 120 -12.95 5.23 -0.97
CA SER A 120 -11.52 5.41 -0.77
C SER A 120 -11.19 5.70 0.70
N ARG A 121 -11.93 6.59 1.36
CA ARG A 121 -11.74 6.91 2.79
C ARG A 121 -11.88 5.68 3.67
N SER A 122 -12.90 4.84 3.43
CA SER A 122 -13.12 3.60 4.19
C SER A 122 -11.95 2.63 4.05
N GLN A 123 -11.50 2.41 2.82
CA GLN A 123 -10.37 1.52 2.54
C GLN A 123 -9.07 2.05 3.17
N TRP A 124 -8.82 3.35 3.07
CA TRP A 124 -7.64 3.97 3.67
C TRP A 124 -7.67 3.93 5.19
N MET A 125 -8.85 4.07 5.80
CA MET A 125 -9.00 3.93 7.25
C MET A 125 -8.62 2.52 7.72
N ILE A 126 -9.05 1.48 7.02
CA ILE A 126 -8.64 0.11 7.33
C ILE A 126 -7.11 -0.03 7.22
N THR A 127 -6.55 0.43 6.10
CA THR A 127 -5.09 0.39 5.87
C THR A 127 -4.34 1.15 6.96
N TYR A 128 -4.81 2.33 7.33
CA TYR A 128 -4.23 3.15 8.40
C TYR A 128 -4.20 2.42 9.75
N LEU A 129 -5.30 1.79 10.15
CA LEU A 129 -5.33 1.02 11.40
C LEU A 129 -4.30 -0.11 11.39
N TYR A 130 -4.13 -0.81 10.28
CA TYR A 130 -3.07 -1.82 10.17
C TYR A 130 -1.66 -1.24 10.15
N VAL A 131 -1.46 -0.04 9.60
CA VAL A 131 -0.18 0.69 9.70
C VAL A 131 0.10 1.08 11.15
N VAL A 132 -0.91 1.49 11.92
CA VAL A 132 -0.78 1.73 13.37
C VAL A 132 -0.37 0.45 14.11
N LEU A 133 -0.98 -0.69 13.78
CA LEU A 133 -0.58 -1.98 14.36
C LEU A 133 0.87 -2.33 14.00
N LEU A 134 1.24 -2.17 12.73
CA LEU A 134 2.61 -2.39 12.25
C LEU A 134 3.62 -1.51 13.01
N TYR A 135 3.32 -0.21 13.15
CA TYR A 135 4.13 0.72 13.94
C TYR A 135 4.28 0.24 15.39
N ARG A 136 3.19 -0.18 16.03
CA ARG A 136 3.22 -0.69 17.41
C ARG A 136 4.08 -1.94 17.55
N ILE A 137 4.00 -2.86 16.60
CA ILE A 137 4.85 -4.07 16.56
C ILE A 137 6.32 -3.64 16.45
N VAL A 138 6.66 -2.80 15.49
CA VAL A 138 8.05 -2.41 15.21
C VAL A 138 8.65 -1.60 16.36
N SER A 139 7.91 -0.63 16.90
CA SER A 139 8.37 0.30 17.94
C SER A 139 8.33 -0.28 19.35
N ALA A 140 7.66 -1.42 19.58
CA ALA A 140 7.57 -2.04 20.90
C ALA A 140 8.95 -2.32 21.50
N LYS A 141 9.14 -1.98 22.78
CA LYS A 141 10.38 -2.24 23.52
C LYS A 141 10.57 -3.75 23.74
N LYS A 142 11.79 -4.16 24.01
CA LYS A 142 12.08 -5.57 24.39
C LYS A 142 11.26 -5.95 25.64
N GLY A 143 10.49 -7.03 25.53
CA GLY A 143 9.62 -7.50 26.62
C GLY A 143 8.18 -6.95 26.56
N ASP A 144 7.87 -5.96 25.73
CA ASP A 144 6.49 -5.55 25.48
C ASP A 144 5.84 -6.52 24.49
N LEU A 145 5.04 -7.44 25.01
CA LEU A 145 4.34 -8.46 24.25
C LEU A 145 2.95 -8.01 23.78
N GLN A 146 2.51 -6.80 24.17
CA GLN A 146 1.14 -6.37 23.87
C GLN A 146 0.85 -6.26 22.37
N PRO A 147 1.67 -5.62 21.52
CA PRO A 147 1.39 -5.54 20.09
C PRO A 147 1.33 -6.92 19.42
N LYS A 148 2.17 -7.85 19.85
CA LYS A 148 2.14 -9.25 19.38
C LYS A 148 0.84 -9.94 19.78
N ARG A 149 0.36 -9.74 21.02
CA ARG A 149 -0.93 -10.27 21.48
C ARG A 149 -2.08 -9.70 20.64
N LEU A 150 -2.08 -8.40 20.34
CA LEU A 150 -3.10 -7.80 19.48
C LEU A 150 -3.14 -8.47 18.10
N LEU A 151 -1.97 -8.74 17.50
CA LEU A 151 -1.89 -9.43 16.22
C LEU A 151 -2.45 -10.87 16.30
N THR A 152 -2.05 -11.65 17.29
CA THR A 152 -2.48 -13.06 17.43
C THR A 152 -3.94 -13.20 17.82
N THR A 153 -4.52 -12.22 18.50
CA THR A 153 -5.95 -12.23 18.90
C THR A 153 -6.88 -11.62 17.87
N LEU A 154 -6.36 -11.01 16.77
CA LEU A 154 -7.21 -10.54 15.67
C LEU A 154 -8.15 -11.63 15.14
N GLY A 155 -7.70 -12.89 15.13
CA GLY A 155 -8.50 -14.05 14.76
C GLY A 155 -9.71 -14.33 15.65
N GLN A 156 -9.72 -13.82 16.86
CA GLN A 156 -10.75 -14.05 17.88
C GLN A 156 -11.76 -12.89 17.97
N VAL A 157 -11.48 -11.78 17.30
CA VAL A 157 -12.31 -10.56 17.30
C VAL A 157 -13.00 -10.43 15.95
N ASP A 158 -14.29 -10.15 15.97
CA ASP A 158 -15.06 -9.87 14.75
C ASP A 158 -14.75 -8.46 14.21
N VAL A 159 -13.72 -8.38 13.39
CA VAL A 159 -13.15 -7.14 12.81
C VAL A 159 -12.89 -7.32 11.31
N PRO A 160 -12.78 -6.22 10.54
CA PRO A 160 -12.37 -6.33 9.14
C PRO A 160 -10.96 -6.91 9.05
N ARG A 161 -10.82 -8.07 8.43
CA ARG A 161 -9.53 -8.73 8.26
C ARG A 161 -8.96 -8.41 6.88
N PHE A 162 -7.86 -7.66 6.89
CA PHE A 162 -7.12 -7.36 5.69
C PHE A 162 -5.89 -8.28 5.65
N ASN A 163 -6.06 -9.49 5.11
CA ASN A 163 -5.04 -10.54 5.18
C ASN A 163 -3.66 -10.09 4.72
N ALA A 164 -3.57 -9.28 3.66
CA ALA A 164 -2.29 -8.73 3.20
C ALA A 164 -1.57 -7.93 4.30
N CYS A 165 -2.29 -7.06 5.02
CA CYS A 165 -1.73 -6.30 6.13
C CYS A 165 -1.39 -7.18 7.34
N ILE A 166 -2.20 -8.21 7.61
CA ILE A 166 -1.91 -9.20 8.67
C ILE A 166 -0.63 -9.97 8.34
N MET A 167 -0.45 -10.38 7.10
CA MET A 167 0.79 -11.03 6.62
C MET A 167 2.00 -10.12 6.83
N LEU A 168 1.90 -8.83 6.47
CA LEU A 168 2.96 -7.84 6.68
C LEU A 168 3.28 -7.63 8.17
N CYS A 169 2.26 -7.52 9.03
CA CYS A 169 2.44 -7.40 10.46
C CYS A 169 3.09 -8.67 11.07
N THR A 170 2.71 -9.85 10.58
CA THR A 170 3.30 -11.14 11.00
C THR A 170 4.77 -11.23 10.59
N LEU A 171 5.11 -10.81 9.37
CA LEU A 171 6.50 -10.74 8.92
C LEU A 171 7.30 -9.75 9.78
N ALA A 172 6.74 -8.58 10.08
CA ALA A 172 7.40 -7.57 10.91
C ALA A 172 7.70 -8.08 12.32
N ASP A 173 6.74 -8.79 12.94
CA ASP A 173 6.94 -9.43 14.26
C ASP A 173 8.08 -10.46 14.22
N TYR A 174 8.09 -11.32 13.19
CA TYR A 174 9.15 -12.30 13.02
C TYR A 174 10.53 -11.67 12.80
N LEU A 175 10.63 -10.69 11.90
CA LEU A 175 11.89 -10.01 11.60
C LEU A 175 12.39 -9.16 12.77
N LYS A 176 11.51 -8.65 13.63
CA LYS A 176 11.90 -7.94 14.85
C LYS A 176 12.59 -8.84 15.86
N GLU A 177 12.13 -10.08 15.98
CA GLU A 177 12.77 -11.11 16.84
C GLU A 177 14.11 -11.60 16.24
N ASN A 178 14.27 -11.51 14.92
CA ASN A 178 15.39 -12.03 14.13
C ASN A 178 15.97 -10.93 13.21
N LYS A 179 16.51 -9.88 13.82
CA LYS A 179 16.88 -8.63 13.11
C LYS A 179 18.02 -8.78 12.10
N GLU A 180 18.81 -9.83 12.20
CA GLU A 180 19.93 -10.12 11.31
C GLU A 180 19.52 -10.75 9.99
N ILE A 181 18.30 -11.26 9.88
CA ILE A 181 17.80 -11.92 8.69
C ILE A 181 17.81 -10.96 7.50
N LYS A 182 18.34 -11.46 6.39
CA LYS A 182 18.41 -10.74 5.11
C LYS A 182 17.50 -11.38 4.08
N LEU A 183 17.08 -10.58 3.12
CA LEU A 183 16.50 -11.11 1.89
C LEU A 183 17.60 -11.73 1.03
N ILE A 184 17.30 -12.80 0.30
CA ILE A 184 18.27 -13.45 -0.61
C ILE A 184 18.80 -12.42 -1.61
N GLY A 185 20.13 -12.29 -1.69
CA GLY A 185 20.80 -11.33 -2.56
C GLY A 185 20.80 -9.89 -2.04
N ASP A 186 20.36 -9.64 -0.81
CA ASP A 186 20.45 -8.33 -0.18
C ASP A 186 21.54 -8.32 0.91
N ASN A 187 22.20 -7.17 1.05
CA ASN A 187 23.23 -6.99 2.09
C ASN A 187 22.65 -6.38 3.37
N LYS A 188 21.43 -5.83 3.33
CA LYS A 188 20.79 -5.18 4.48
C LYS A 188 19.86 -6.16 5.20
N PRO A 189 19.76 -6.06 6.55
CA PRO A 189 18.74 -6.78 7.29
C PRO A 189 17.33 -6.39 6.80
N ALA A 190 16.47 -7.38 6.59
CA ALA A 190 15.10 -7.18 6.11
C ALA A 190 14.27 -6.30 7.08
N PHE A 191 14.53 -6.44 8.39
CA PHE A 191 13.88 -5.60 9.41
C PHE A 191 14.15 -4.10 9.21
N SER A 192 15.31 -3.71 8.66
CA SER A 192 15.63 -2.30 8.43
C SER A 192 14.68 -1.61 7.45
N TYR A 193 14.11 -2.34 6.48
CA TYR A 193 13.13 -1.79 5.55
C TYR A 193 11.81 -1.48 6.25
N ILE A 194 11.31 -2.40 7.09
CA ILE A 194 10.06 -2.20 7.83
C ILE A 194 10.23 -1.10 8.89
N SER A 195 11.33 -1.12 9.64
CA SER A 195 11.57 -0.12 10.67
C SER A 195 11.68 1.29 10.09
N SER A 196 12.35 1.47 8.95
CA SER A 196 12.42 2.77 8.28
C SER A 196 11.08 3.20 7.66
N PHE A 197 10.24 2.25 7.26
CA PHE A 197 8.91 2.55 6.71
C PHE A 197 7.99 3.18 7.74
N VAL A 198 8.02 2.71 8.98
CA VAL A 198 7.18 3.25 10.07
C VAL A 198 7.92 4.18 11.02
N ASP A 199 9.12 4.65 10.63
CA ASP A 199 9.86 5.63 11.43
C ASP A 199 9.12 6.97 11.41
N LEU A 200 8.82 7.48 12.60
CA LEU A 200 8.11 8.75 12.80
C LEU A 200 9.04 9.96 12.92
N HIS A 201 10.35 9.74 12.87
CA HIS A 201 11.30 10.84 12.92
C HIS A 201 11.27 11.62 11.60
N THR A 202 10.83 12.86 11.67
CA THR A 202 10.92 13.76 10.51
C THR A 202 12.38 14.08 10.21
N SER A 203 12.73 14.05 8.95
CA SER A 203 14.10 14.34 8.45
C SER A 203 14.52 15.81 8.55
N ASN A 204 13.80 16.65 9.28
CA ASN A 204 14.22 17.99 9.59
C ASN A 204 15.45 17.93 10.48
N LYS A 205 16.59 18.28 9.92
CA LYS A 205 17.93 18.15 10.50
C LYS A 205 18.16 18.84 11.86
N ASN A 206 17.20 19.59 12.38
CA ASN A 206 17.35 20.37 13.59
C ASN A 206 16.40 19.99 14.74
N GLU A 207 15.40 19.13 14.53
CA GLU A 207 14.49 18.68 15.59
C GLU A 207 14.06 17.24 15.33
N SER A 208 14.34 16.33 16.26
CA SER A 208 13.81 14.97 16.26
C SER A 208 12.35 14.98 16.77
N ILE A 209 11.45 15.55 15.99
CA ILE A 209 10.03 15.54 16.33
C ILE A 209 9.48 14.18 15.94
N VAL A 210 8.96 13.45 16.93
CA VAL A 210 8.15 12.26 16.70
C VAL A 210 6.74 12.73 16.37
N ASP A 211 6.28 12.48 15.15
CA ASP A 211 4.98 12.92 14.68
C ASP A 211 4.16 11.73 14.19
N GLU A 212 3.18 11.30 14.99
CA GLU A 212 2.27 10.21 14.67
C GLU A 212 1.42 10.49 13.43
N SER A 213 1.23 11.75 13.03
CA SER A 213 0.53 12.11 11.79
C SER A 213 1.22 11.54 10.55
N TYR A 214 2.51 11.23 10.64
CA TYR A 214 3.27 10.60 9.59
C TYR A 214 2.74 9.20 9.19
N LEU A 215 2.05 8.50 10.09
CA LEU A 215 1.43 7.21 9.80
C LEU A 215 0.32 7.31 8.74
N ARG A 216 -0.29 8.49 8.56
CA ARG A 216 -1.26 8.74 7.47
C ARG A 216 -0.58 8.62 6.11
N ASN A 217 0.60 9.23 5.96
CA ASN A 217 1.37 9.15 4.73
C ASN A 217 1.79 7.70 4.45
N ARG A 218 2.14 6.94 5.50
CA ARG A 218 2.48 5.52 5.37
C ARG A 218 1.29 4.67 4.96
N ALA A 219 0.08 5.01 5.38
CA ALA A 219 -1.12 4.35 4.87
C ALA A 219 -1.32 4.63 3.38
N GLY A 220 -1.04 5.86 2.92
CA GLY A 220 -1.02 6.22 1.51
C GLY A 220 0.00 5.41 0.71
N ASP A 221 1.25 5.43 1.15
CA ASP A 221 2.34 4.67 0.51
C ASP A 221 1.98 3.17 0.42
N LEU A 222 1.45 2.58 1.51
CA LEU A 222 1.08 1.16 1.53
C LEU A 222 -0.13 0.86 0.63
N SER A 223 -1.01 1.82 0.45
CA SER A 223 -2.25 1.62 -0.29
C SER A 223 -2.02 1.29 -1.76
N ILE A 224 -0.92 1.71 -2.39
CA ILE A 224 -0.62 1.36 -3.78
C ILE A 224 -0.42 -0.16 -3.98
N TRP A 225 0.15 -0.83 -2.98
CA TRP A 225 0.29 -2.28 -2.99
C TRP A 225 -1.06 -3.01 -2.94
N LEU A 226 -2.03 -2.45 -2.19
CA LEU A 226 -3.35 -3.03 -1.98
C LEU A 226 -4.35 -2.62 -3.07
N TYR A 227 -4.17 -1.40 -3.60
CA TYR A 227 -5.12 -0.77 -4.52
C TYR A 227 -5.23 -1.49 -5.85
N LEU A 228 -4.11 -1.81 -6.47
CA LEU A 228 -4.12 -2.39 -7.82
C LEU A 228 -4.80 -3.76 -7.87
N PRO A 229 -4.51 -4.71 -6.96
CA PRO A 229 -5.27 -5.95 -6.89
C PRO A 229 -6.77 -5.72 -6.65
N ALA A 230 -7.13 -4.81 -5.75
CA ALA A 230 -8.53 -4.48 -5.50
C ALA A 230 -9.23 -3.86 -6.72
N LEU A 231 -8.54 -2.99 -7.44
CA LEU A 231 -9.06 -2.36 -8.66
C LEU A 231 -9.38 -3.40 -9.73
N ILE A 232 -8.46 -4.33 -10.00
CA ILE A 232 -8.67 -5.41 -10.98
C ILE A 232 -9.79 -6.35 -10.53
N GLN A 233 -9.85 -6.71 -9.25
CA GLN A 233 -10.92 -7.53 -8.69
C GLN A 233 -12.31 -6.88 -8.85
N ASN A 234 -12.37 -5.54 -8.83
CA ASN A 234 -13.59 -4.77 -9.06
C ASN A 234 -13.87 -4.49 -10.55
N GLY A 235 -13.23 -5.22 -11.46
CA GLY A 235 -13.53 -5.20 -12.89
C GLY A 235 -12.77 -4.15 -13.69
N TYR A 236 -11.72 -3.55 -13.14
CA TYR A 236 -10.85 -2.67 -13.92
C TYR A 236 -10.05 -3.48 -14.96
N HIS A 237 -10.17 -3.08 -16.20
CA HIS A 237 -9.39 -3.66 -17.30
C HIS A 237 -8.20 -2.77 -17.61
N CYS A 238 -7.01 -3.23 -17.27
CA CYS A 238 -5.77 -2.51 -17.59
C CYS A 238 -5.61 -2.38 -19.11
N VAL A 239 -5.19 -1.22 -19.56
CA VAL A 239 -4.89 -0.94 -20.99
C VAL A 239 -3.62 -1.68 -21.43
N GLY A 240 -2.75 -2.02 -20.47
CA GLY A 240 -1.53 -2.77 -20.66
C GLY A 240 -1.17 -3.58 -19.43
N GLU A 241 0.05 -4.12 -19.39
CA GLU A 241 0.54 -4.76 -18.19
C GLU A 241 0.63 -3.76 -17.04
N PRO A 242 0.02 -4.06 -15.90
CA PRO A 242 0.10 -3.19 -14.73
C PRO A 242 1.51 -3.17 -14.14
N VAL A 243 2.07 -1.98 -14.03
CA VAL A 243 3.39 -1.74 -13.46
C VAL A 243 3.29 -0.62 -12.44
N VAL A 244 3.75 -0.86 -11.22
CA VAL A 244 3.81 0.14 -10.15
C VAL A 244 5.11 0.93 -10.26
N VAL A 245 5.03 2.25 -10.14
CA VAL A 245 6.19 3.15 -10.11
C VAL A 245 6.32 3.76 -8.73
N THR A 246 7.39 3.44 -8.02
CA THR A 246 7.65 3.94 -6.66
C THR A 246 9.14 4.12 -6.38
N GLN A 247 9.47 5.03 -5.47
CA GLN A 247 10.82 5.12 -4.88
C GLN A 247 10.87 4.63 -3.43
N ASP A 248 9.74 4.25 -2.83
CA ASP A 248 9.73 3.76 -1.45
C ASP A 248 10.52 2.46 -1.32
N LYS A 249 11.49 2.46 -0.40
CA LYS A 249 12.44 1.35 -0.23
C LYS A 249 11.79 0.12 0.39
N ALA A 250 10.82 0.30 1.28
CA ALA A 250 10.12 -0.83 1.90
C ALA A 250 9.18 -1.49 0.89
N LEU A 251 8.45 -0.69 0.11
CA LEU A 251 7.60 -1.21 -0.96
C LEU A 251 8.41 -2.04 -1.94
N LYS A 252 9.47 -1.44 -2.53
CA LYS A 252 10.22 -2.09 -3.61
C LYS A 252 11.11 -3.25 -3.16
N ASN A 253 11.76 -3.15 -2.00
CA ASN A 253 12.74 -4.16 -1.60
C ASN A 253 12.15 -5.28 -0.73
N LEU A 254 11.03 -5.03 -0.04
CA LEU A 254 10.43 -6.00 0.87
C LEU A 254 8.99 -6.36 0.47
N ILE A 255 8.08 -5.38 0.41
CA ILE A 255 6.64 -5.66 0.36
C ILE A 255 6.23 -6.33 -0.94
N PHE A 256 6.53 -5.73 -2.10
CA PHE A 256 6.24 -6.35 -3.41
C PHE A 256 7.06 -7.60 -3.70
N ARG A 257 8.18 -7.76 -3.00
CA ARG A 257 9.01 -8.96 -3.11
C ARG A 257 8.42 -10.12 -2.31
N CYS A 258 8.10 -9.87 -1.03
CA CYS A 258 7.63 -10.91 -0.12
C CYS A 258 6.13 -11.22 -0.30
N PHE A 259 5.34 -10.23 -0.74
CA PHE A 259 3.88 -10.34 -0.85
C PHE A 259 3.37 -9.86 -2.21
N PRO A 260 3.78 -10.51 -3.32
CA PRO A 260 3.21 -10.20 -4.62
C PRO A 260 1.72 -10.56 -4.68
N GLY A 261 0.99 -9.83 -5.51
CA GLY A 261 -0.35 -10.24 -5.92
C GLY A 261 -0.29 -11.53 -6.75
N VAL A 262 -1.37 -12.27 -6.74
CA VAL A 262 -1.56 -13.45 -7.61
C VAL A 262 -2.82 -13.26 -8.42
N LEU A 263 -2.68 -13.28 -9.74
CA LEU A 263 -3.80 -13.33 -10.67
C LEU A 263 -4.26 -14.78 -10.75
N MET A 264 -5.51 -15.05 -10.34
CA MET A 264 -6.14 -16.36 -10.45
C MET A 264 -6.94 -16.45 -11.75
N ASP A 265 -7.09 -17.64 -12.30
CA ASP A 265 -7.87 -17.87 -13.53
C ASP A 265 -9.35 -17.46 -13.39
N SER A 266 -9.87 -17.43 -12.17
CA SER A 266 -11.21 -16.95 -11.83
C SER A 266 -11.38 -15.42 -11.86
N GLY A 267 -10.31 -14.65 -12.12
CA GLY A 267 -10.28 -13.19 -11.97
C GLY A 267 -10.19 -12.71 -10.52
N LEU A 268 -10.20 -13.62 -9.56
CA LEU A 268 -9.97 -13.27 -8.16
C LEU A 268 -8.51 -12.94 -7.94
N MET A 269 -8.29 -12.00 -7.02
CA MET A 269 -6.97 -11.56 -6.62
C MET A 269 -6.67 -12.04 -5.20
N ALA A 270 -5.44 -12.49 -5.02
CA ALA A 270 -4.93 -12.86 -3.71
C ALA A 270 -3.53 -12.28 -3.51
N PHE A 271 -3.08 -12.21 -2.28
CA PHE A 271 -1.68 -12.02 -1.95
C PHE A 271 -1.08 -13.33 -1.51
N SER A 272 0.16 -13.56 -1.87
CA SER A 272 0.88 -14.76 -1.43
C SER A 272 2.22 -14.39 -0.82
N PHE A 273 2.66 -15.13 0.17
CA PHE A 273 4.03 -15.05 0.64
C PHE A 273 4.96 -15.72 -0.38
N ASP A 274 5.97 -14.99 -0.85
CA ASP A 274 7.00 -15.56 -1.73
C ASP A 274 8.15 -16.12 -0.88
N GLU A 275 8.08 -17.43 -0.62
CA GLU A 275 9.05 -18.17 0.19
C GLU A 275 10.49 -18.05 -0.31
N ARG A 276 10.69 -17.77 -1.60
CA ARG A 276 12.02 -17.55 -2.20
C ARG A 276 12.68 -16.24 -1.79
N SER A 277 11.99 -15.41 -1.01
CA SER A 277 12.54 -14.14 -0.51
C SER A 277 13.57 -14.35 0.60
N PHE A 278 13.52 -15.47 1.32
CA PHE A 278 14.40 -15.79 2.44
C PHE A 278 15.01 -17.17 2.29
N GLU A 279 16.02 -17.50 3.11
CA GLU A 279 16.52 -18.86 3.24
C GLU A 279 15.42 -19.82 3.72
N SER A 280 15.46 -21.09 3.28
CA SER A 280 14.35 -22.05 3.44
C SER A 280 13.83 -22.16 4.88
N HIS A 281 14.71 -22.27 5.88
CA HIS A 281 14.31 -22.41 7.27
C HIS A 281 13.59 -21.17 7.84
N HIS A 282 13.93 -19.97 7.36
CA HIS A 282 13.22 -18.74 7.71
C HIS A 282 11.89 -18.66 6.98
N SER A 283 11.89 -19.00 5.69
CA SER A 283 10.67 -19.00 4.87
C SER A 283 9.60 -19.93 5.43
N GLU A 284 9.95 -21.14 5.83
CA GLU A 284 9.03 -22.11 6.46
C GLU A 284 8.45 -21.56 7.76
N ASN A 285 9.29 -21.00 8.63
CA ASN A 285 8.82 -20.39 9.88
C ASN A 285 7.89 -19.19 9.67
N ILE A 286 8.20 -18.32 8.69
CA ILE A 286 7.38 -17.16 8.34
C ILE A 286 6.05 -17.65 7.76
N ALA A 287 6.07 -18.59 6.81
CA ALA A 287 4.88 -19.15 6.20
C ALA A 287 3.94 -19.76 7.24
N HIS A 288 4.47 -20.58 8.16
CA HIS A 288 3.69 -21.18 9.24
C HIS A 288 3.00 -20.12 10.12
N LYS A 289 3.72 -19.05 10.51
CA LYS A 289 3.13 -17.96 11.31
C LYS A 289 2.08 -17.18 10.51
N ILE A 290 2.29 -16.95 9.22
CA ILE A 290 1.32 -16.27 8.35
C ILE A 290 0.04 -17.10 8.26
N TYR A 291 0.14 -18.38 7.94
CA TYR A 291 -1.03 -19.27 7.84
C TYR A 291 -1.80 -19.37 9.15
N ALA A 292 -1.12 -19.33 10.29
CA ALA A 292 -1.77 -19.34 11.60
C ALA A 292 -2.57 -18.05 11.91
N ASN A 293 -2.22 -16.92 11.29
CA ASN A 293 -2.82 -15.61 11.56
C ASN A 293 -3.82 -15.15 10.48
N THR A 294 -3.80 -15.77 9.28
CA THR A 294 -4.68 -15.38 8.17
C THR A 294 -5.93 -16.25 8.11
N GLU A 295 -7.02 -15.67 7.65
CA GLU A 295 -8.30 -16.35 7.50
C GLU A 295 -8.55 -16.72 6.04
N THR A 296 -9.26 -17.83 5.85
CA THR A 296 -9.57 -18.37 4.52
C THR A 296 -11.00 -18.07 4.07
N SER A 297 -11.88 -17.54 4.94
CA SER A 297 -13.29 -17.30 4.63
C SER A 297 -13.61 -15.81 4.59
N PHE A 298 -14.31 -15.37 3.55
CA PHE A 298 -14.88 -14.04 3.43
C PHE A 298 -16.41 -14.17 3.56
N ILE A 299 -17.00 -13.48 4.52
CA ILE A 299 -18.44 -13.38 4.69
C ILE A 299 -18.85 -11.95 4.39
N PRO A 300 -19.64 -11.70 3.34
CA PRO A 300 -20.20 -10.39 3.08
C PRO A 300 -21.07 -9.91 4.25
N VAL A 301 -20.93 -8.66 4.64
CA VAL A 301 -21.68 -8.05 5.76
C VAL A 301 -22.31 -6.73 5.31
N SER A 302 -23.35 -6.28 6.03
CA SER A 302 -23.96 -4.96 5.79
C SER A 302 -22.98 -3.84 6.08
N ARG A 303 -23.32 -2.61 5.63
CA ARG A 303 -22.48 -1.43 5.85
C ARG A 303 -22.40 -1.02 7.31
N GLU A 304 -23.54 -1.08 8.00
CA GLU A 304 -23.62 -0.80 9.43
C GLU A 304 -22.71 -1.77 10.19
N GLU A 305 -22.76 -3.05 9.83
CA GLU A 305 -21.89 -4.06 10.40
C GLU A 305 -20.41 -3.83 10.06
N GLN A 306 -20.09 -3.37 8.85
CA GLN A 306 -18.73 -2.98 8.48
C GLN A 306 -18.21 -1.84 9.37
N LEU A 307 -19.02 -0.82 9.65
CA LEU A 307 -18.64 0.28 10.54
C LEU A 307 -18.41 -0.22 11.97
N GLU A 308 -19.30 -1.06 12.49
CA GLU A 308 -19.16 -1.61 13.84
C GLU A 308 -17.90 -2.50 13.94
N LYS A 309 -17.63 -3.31 12.94
CA LYS A 309 -16.38 -4.08 12.84
C LYS A 309 -15.15 -3.19 12.78
N LEU A 310 -15.23 -2.07 12.05
CA LEU A 310 -14.14 -1.10 11.96
C LEU A 310 -13.90 -0.37 13.29
N LYS A 311 -14.95 -0.02 14.03
CA LYS A 311 -14.85 0.52 15.40
C LYS A 311 -14.18 -0.47 16.34
N ARG A 312 -14.56 -1.75 16.27
CA ARG A 312 -13.91 -2.82 17.06
C ARG A 312 -12.43 -2.96 16.70
N LEU A 313 -12.08 -2.90 15.40
CA LEU A 313 -10.67 -2.91 14.97
C LEU A 313 -9.90 -1.72 15.56
N LYS A 314 -10.46 -0.51 15.47
CA LYS A 314 -9.86 0.70 16.08
C LYS A 314 -9.60 0.49 17.57
N THR A 315 -10.63 0.09 18.32
CA THR A 315 -10.51 -0.16 19.77
C THR A 315 -9.48 -1.25 20.09
N HIS A 316 -9.48 -2.35 19.32
CA HIS A 316 -8.52 -3.43 19.49
C HIS A 316 -7.08 -2.97 19.26
N ILE A 317 -6.83 -2.25 18.16
CA ILE A 317 -5.48 -1.80 17.80
C ILE A 317 -4.96 -0.70 18.74
N THR A 318 -5.82 0.16 19.26
CA THR A 318 -5.43 1.23 20.18
C THR A 318 -5.35 0.79 21.65
N TYR A 319 -5.83 -0.42 21.98
CA TYR A 319 -5.80 -0.92 23.35
C TYR A 319 -4.40 -0.89 23.95
N GLY A 320 -4.23 -0.12 25.06
CA GLY A 320 -2.93 0.08 25.72
C GLY A 320 -1.88 0.82 24.90
N ALA A 321 -2.28 1.56 23.90
CA ALA A 321 -1.39 2.46 23.17
C ALA A 321 -1.10 3.75 23.99
N LYS A 322 -0.06 4.49 23.60
CA LYS A 322 0.20 5.82 24.16
C LYS A 322 -0.93 6.77 23.81
N GLU A 323 -1.21 7.72 24.70
CA GLU A 323 -2.26 8.72 24.54
C GLU A 323 -2.11 9.54 23.24
N SER A 324 -0.90 9.96 22.89
CA SER A 324 -0.64 10.68 21.63
C SER A 324 -1.08 9.89 20.40
N LEU A 325 -0.80 8.59 20.37
CA LEU A 325 -1.21 7.73 19.27
C LEU A 325 -2.72 7.52 19.23
N VAL A 326 -3.38 7.37 20.39
CA VAL A 326 -4.84 7.27 20.48
C VAL A 326 -5.48 8.55 19.95
N THR A 327 -5.00 9.71 20.39
CA THR A 327 -5.48 11.03 19.94
C THR A 327 -5.35 11.19 18.43
N GLU A 328 -4.22 10.79 17.85
CA GLU A 328 -4.03 10.85 16.40
C GLU A 328 -4.98 9.88 15.66
N VAL A 329 -5.17 8.67 16.16
CA VAL A 329 -6.13 7.72 15.57
C VAL A 329 -7.56 8.26 15.61
N GLU A 330 -8.00 8.90 16.72
CA GLU A 330 -9.32 9.51 16.82
C GLU A 330 -9.46 10.67 15.81
N LYS A 331 -8.45 11.52 15.70
CA LYS A 331 -8.44 12.62 14.73
C LYS A 331 -8.57 12.10 13.29
N VAL A 332 -7.81 11.05 12.91
CA VAL A 332 -7.93 10.44 11.57
C VAL A 332 -9.30 9.82 11.37
N TRP A 333 -9.85 9.19 12.41
CA TRP A 333 -11.19 8.61 12.38
C TRP A 333 -12.24 9.66 12.06
N GLU A 334 -12.22 10.80 12.76
CA GLU A 334 -13.15 11.91 12.55
C GLU A 334 -12.98 12.56 11.17
N GLU A 335 -11.74 12.74 10.71
CA GLU A 335 -11.46 13.35 9.41
C GLU A 335 -11.84 12.45 8.23
N TRP A 336 -11.63 11.14 8.34
CA TRP A 336 -11.83 10.22 7.22
C TRP A 336 -13.19 9.54 7.22
N LEU A 337 -13.80 9.37 8.37
CA LEU A 337 -15.12 8.77 8.54
C LEU A 337 -16.11 9.81 9.09
N LEU A 338 -16.23 10.94 8.42
CA LEU A 338 -17.13 12.05 8.78
C LEU A 338 -18.57 11.59 9.04
N PRO A 339 -19.33 12.33 9.90
CA PRO A 339 -20.78 12.18 10.00
C PRO A 339 -21.41 12.26 8.59
N GLY A 340 -22.38 11.38 8.29
CA GLY A 340 -22.94 11.25 6.93
C GLY A 340 -22.12 10.41 5.95
N PHE A 341 -21.01 9.81 6.40
CA PHE A 341 -20.24 8.89 5.57
C PHE A 341 -21.10 7.77 4.97
N PHE A 342 -22.13 7.34 5.71
CA PHE A 342 -23.05 6.28 5.30
C PHE A 342 -24.35 6.77 4.67
N ASP A 343 -24.68 8.08 4.77
CA ASP A 343 -25.97 8.64 4.34
C ASP A 343 -26.10 8.82 2.81
N GLY A 344 -25.05 8.65 2.05
CA GLY A 344 -25.00 8.91 0.62
C GLY A 344 -24.78 7.69 -0.26
N PHE A 345 -25.06 6.48 0.22
CA PHE A 345 -24.87 5.26 -0.55
C PHE A 345 -26.17 4.65 -1.10
N ASN A 346 -27.27 5.39 -1.06
CA ASN A 346 -28.59 4.94 -1.56
C ASN A 346 -28.88 5.33 -3.01
N ASP A 347 -27.86 5.68 -3.81
CA ASP A 347 -28.04 5.95 -5.24
C ASP A 347 -27.16 4.99 -6.08
#